data_4cd9a79fca70fe99b93e89bd65b44119
#
_entry.id   4cd9a79fca70fe99b93e89bd65b44119
#
_cell.length_a   1.000
_cell.length_b   1.000
_cell.length_c   1.000
_cell.angle_alpha   90.00
_cell.angle_beta   90.00
_cell.angle_gamma   90.00
#
_symmetry.space_group_name_H-M   'P 1'
#
loop_
_entity.id
_entity.type
_entity.pdbx_description
1 polymer ?
#
loop_
_entity_poly.entity_id
_entity_poly.type
_entity_poly.pdbx_seq_one_letter_code
_entity_poly.pdbx_strand_id
1 'polypeptide(L)'
;MNKISFILLISLLFACSAPTQFGAGVNITFDPRTIGMQIDDTIMQKNLSARLALADKKYFLSIQSEVLDGQIFLSGKVDEPEEKIKITKMAWETKGVRSVKNAITIKGQTNFKSTAKDILITSQLRTALIFNKKTKARNYTLETVNKNIYIFGIAMDEEEKKEVINEANKIYDVEEVIPSIYLATELSRTKF
;
A
#
# COMPACT_ATOMS: atom_id res chain seq x y z
N MET A 1 41.56 23.55 10.50
CA MET A 1 40.08 23.49 10.50
C MET A 1 39.56 24.41 11.57
N ASN A 2 38.96 25.52 11.19
CA ASN A 2 38.58 26.58 12.15
C ASN A 2 37.40 26.14 12.98
N LYS A 3 37.47 26.43 14.31
CA LYS A 3 36.38 26.10 15.26
C LYS A 3 35.02 26.66 14.85
N ILE A 4 35.01 27.75 14.07
CA ILE A 4 33.79 28.36 13.49
C ILE A 4 33.16 27.45 12.41
N SER A 5 33.97 26.77 11.59
CA SER A 5 33.49 25.85 10.56
C SER A 5 32.85 24.57 11.14
N PHE A 6 33.34 24.14 12.33
CA PHE A 6 32.80 22.99 13.06
C PHE A 6 31.47 23.31 13.74
N ILE A 7 31.32 24.52 14.26
CA ILE A 7 30.07 25.00 14.88
C ILE A 7 28.97 25.19 13.81
N LEU A 8 29.34 25.67 12.61
CA LEU A 8 28.41 25.83 11.49
C LEU A 8 27.90 24.47 10.96
N LEU A 9 28.76 23.43 10.99
CA LEU A 9 28.39 22.07 10.55
C LEU A 9 27.43 21.39 11.56
N ILE A 10 27.57 21.67 12.85
CA ILE A 10 26.70 21.12 13.90
C ILE A 10 25.32 21.78 13.88
N SER A 11 25.21 23.07 13.53
CA SER A 11 23.91 23.75 13.45
C SER A 11 23.00 23.27 12.31
N LEU A 12 23.58 22.67 11.25
CA LEU A 12 22.82 22.05 10.13
C LEU A 12 22.17 20.71 10.50
N LEU A 13 22.59 20.05 11.56
CA LEU A 13 22.04 18.76 12.00
C LEU A 13 20.80 18.88 12.87
N PHE A 14 20.48 20.07 13.40
CA PHE A 14 19.30 20.29 14.24
C PHE A 14 18.06 20.80 13.47
N ALA A 15 18.14 21.00 12.15
CA ALA A 15 17.04 21.50 11.33
C ALA A 15 16.00 20.44 10.95
N CYS A 16 16.17 19.17 11.34
CA CYS A 16 15.28 18.06 10.95
C CYS A 16 14.34 17.54 12.05
N SER A 17 14.14 18.27 13.14
CA SER A 17 13.24 17.82 14.22
C SER A 17 12.19 18.85 14.63
N ALA A 18 11.60 19.57 13.66
CA ALA A 18 10.32 20.20 13.90
C ALA A 18 9.23 19.13 13.70
N PRO A 19 8.43 18.78 14.73
CA PRO A 19 7.22 17.99 14.48
C PRO A 19 6.30 18.88 13.64
N THR A 20 6.19 18.56 12.35
CA THR A 20 5.22 19.21 11.50
C THR A 20 3.83 18.77 11.95
N GLN A 21 3.23 19.53 12.86
CA GLN A 21 1.81 19.39 13.24
C GLN A 21 0.85 19.63 12.07
N PHE A 22 1.38 19.89 10.87
CA PHE A 22 0.60 20.11 9.67
C PHE A 22 0.20 18.83 8.90
N GLY A 23 0.70 17.64 9.29
CA GLY A 23 0.48 16.41 8.53
C GLY A 23 -0.82 15.66 8.86
N ALA A 24 -1.37 15.80 10.05
CA ALA A 24 -2.51 15.00 10.48
C ALA A 24 -3.87 15.51 9.94
N GLY A 25 -4.01 16.81 9.69
CA GLY A 25 -5.28 17.40 9.27
C GLY A 25 -5.57 17.27 7.77
N VAL A 26 -4.54 17.21 6.92
CA VAL A 26 -4.72 17.25 5.46
C VAL A 26 -5.06 15.87 4.88
N ASN A 27 -4.64 14.78 5.55
CA ASN A 27 -4.92 13.42 5.08
C ASN A 27 -6.36 12.98 5.31
N ILE A 28 -7.00 13.49 6.37
CA ILE A 28 -8.39 13.14 6.73
C ILE A 28 -9.39 13.70 5.70
N THR A 29 -9.06 14.82 5.06
CA THR A 29 -9.97 15.53 4.14
C THR A 29 -10.14 14.80 2.80
N PHE A 30 -9.19 13.95 2.41
CA PHE A 30 -9.16 13.28 1.10
C PHE A 30 -9.38 11.76 1.17
N ASP A 31 -9.38 11.18 2.36
CA ASP A 31 -9.72 9.77 2.56
C ASP A 31 -11.26 9.65 2.61
N PRO A 32 -11.87 8.85 1.73
CA PRO A 32 -13.33 8.69 1.70
C PRO A 32 -13.87 7.92 2.90
N ARG A 33 -13.03 7.25 3.69
CA ARG A 33 -13.43 6.53 4.90
C ARG A 33 -13.73 7.48 6.05
N THR A 34 -14.67 7.10 6.92
CA THR A 34 -14.87 7.79 8.20
C THR A 34 -13.66 7.59 9.13
N ILE A 35 -13.46 8.49 10.09
CA ILE A 35 -12.38 8.35 11.09
C ILE A 35 -12.49 7.02 11.84
N GLY A 36 -13.73 6.60 12.20
CA GLY A 36 -13.96 5.31 12.84
C GLY A 36 -13.49 4.12 12.01
N MET A 37 -13.75 4.14 10.70
CA MET A 37 -13.25 3.10 9.78
C MET A 37 -11.73 3.08 9.71
N GLN A 38 -11.09 4.25 9.62
CA GLN A 38 -9.62 4.34 9.59
C GLN A 38 -8.98 3.79 10.87
N ILE A 39 -9.64 4.03 12.03
CA ILE A 39 -9.20 3.47 13.32
C ILE A 39 -9.38 1.95 13.32
N ASP A 40 -10.54 1.43 12.94
CA ASP A 40 -10.84 0.00 12.89
C ASP A 40 -9.88 -0.73 11.95
N ASP A 41 -9.64 -0.19 10.74
CA ASP A 41 -8.70 -0.72 9.76
C ASP A 41 -7.26 -0.72 10.31
N THR A 42 -6.86 0.35 10.99
CA THR A 42 -5.52 0.45 11.61
C THR A 42 -5.33 -0.60 12.71
N ILE A 43 -6.35 -0.82 13.56
CA ILE A 43 -6.32 -1.84 14.61
C ILE A 43 -6.24 -3.23 13.97
N MET A 44 -7.02 -3.50 12.93
CA MET A 44 -7.00 -4.76 12.19
C MET A 44 -5.63 -5.02 11.57
N GLN A 45 -5.05 -4.04 10.90
CA GLN A 45 -3.72 -4.12 10.30
C GLN A 45 -2.63 -4.42 11.33
N LYS A 46 -2.64 -3.72 12.48
CA LYS A 46 -1.68 -3.94 13.56
C LYS A 46 -1.84 -5.32 14.21
N ASN A 47 -3.08 -5.78 14.41
CA ASN A 47 -3.33 -7.12 14.95
C ASN A 47 -2.81 -8.21 14.00
N LEU A 48 -3.04 -8.08 12.70
CA LEU A 48 -2.50 -9.01 11.72
C LEU A 48 -0.97 -8.98 11.72
N SER A 49 -0.36 -7.80 11.69
CA SER A 49 1.11 -7.64 11.73
C SER A 49 1.72 -8.26 13.00
N ALA A 50 1.09 -8.08 14.16
CA ALA A 50 1.54 -8.70 15.41
C ALA A 50 1.44 -10.22 15.36
N ARG A 51 0.36 -10.78 14.83
CA ARG A 51 0.19 -12.23 14.64
C ARG A 51 1.23 -12.80 13.67
N LEU A 52 1.54 -12.10 12.59
CA LEU A 52 2.60 -12.46 11.66
C LEU A 52 3.97 -12.49 12.35
N ALA A 53 4.28 -11.46 13.15
CA ALA A 53 5.52 -11.38 13.91
C ALA A 53 5.66 -12.52 14.94
N LEU A 54 4.56 -12.90 15.62
CA LEU A 54 4.52 -13.99 16.58
C LEU A 54 4.65 -15.37 15.91
N ALA A 55 4.13 -15.50 14.69
CA ALA A 55 4.23 -16.75 13.93
C ALA A 55 5.64 -17.00 13.37
N ASP A 56 6.27 -15.95 12.85
CA ASP A 56 7.66 -15.93 12.41
C ASP A 56 8.10 -14.47 12.18
N LYS A 57 9.21 -14.06 12.79
CA LYS A 57 9.77 -12.71 12.60
C LYS A 57 10.02 -12.36 11.13
N LYS A 58 10.35 -13.35 10.27
CA LYS A 58 10.54 -13.13 8.84
C LYS A 58 9.26 -12.64 8.15
N TYR A 59 8.07 -13.09 8.58
CA TYR A 59 6.80 -12.62 8.00
C TYR A 59 6.58 -11.15 8.26
N PHE A 60 6.86 -10.70 9.49
CA PHE A 60 6.77 -9.26 9.81
C PHE A 60 7.68 -8.39 8.94
N LEU A 61 8.86 -8.90 8.56
CA LEU A 61 9.85 -8.17 7.77
C LEU A 61 9.59 -8.25 6.25
N SER A 62 9.00 -9.33 5.77
CA SER A 62 8.87 -9.62 4.33
C SER A 62 7.45 -9.46 3.79
N ILE A 63 6.43 -9.38 4.66
CA ILE A 63 5.04 -9.27 4.26
C ILE A 63 4.50 -7.90 4.65
N GLN A 64 3.88 -7.24 3.69
CA GLN A 64 3.12 -6.02 3.90
C GLN A 64 1.64 -6.34 3.89
N SER A 65 0.89 -5.70 4.76
CA SER A 65 -0.56 -5.79 4.79
C SER A 65 -1.16 -4.38 4.78
N GLU A 66 -2.15 -4.17 3.94
CA GLU A 66 -2.95 -2.96 3.89
C GLU A 66 -4.40 -3.32 4.19
N VAL A 67 -5.10 -2.46 4.91
CA VAL A 67 -6.52 -2.71 5.27
C VAL A 67 -7.35 -1.47 4.92
N LEU A 68 -8.41 -1.68 4.12
CA LEU A 68 -9.37 -0.66 3.73
C LEU A 68 -10.77 -1.22 3.91
N ASP A 69 -11.56 -0.65 4.84
CA ASP A 69 -12.93 -1.08 5.13
C ASP A 69 -13.03 -2.61 5.38
N GLY A 70 -12.09 -3.16 6.16
CA GLY A 70 -12.03 -4.61 6.44
C GLY A 70 -11.56 -5.48 5.25
N GLN A 71 -11.21 -4.89 4.14
CA GLN A 71 -10.60 -5.56 3.00
C GLN A 71 -9.09 -5.61 3.22
N ILE A 72 -8.48 -6.78 3.24
CA ILE A 72 -7.05 -6.95 3.45
C ILE A 72 -6.35 -7.21 2.12
N PHE A 73 -5.32 -6.43 1.82
CA PHE A 73 -4.39 -6.69 0.73
C PHE A 73 -3.04 -7.12 1.30
N LEU A 74 -2.53 -8.26 0.82
CA LEU A 74 -1.25 -8.82 1.22
C LEU A 74 -0.27 -8.78 0.05
N SER A 75 0.94 -8.27 0.29
CA SER A 75 2.04 -8.30 -0.68
C SER A 75 3.36 -8.70 0.01
N GLY A 76 4.37 -9.01 -0.80
CA GLY A 76 5.69 -9.39 -0.32
C GLY A 76 6.18 -10.73 -0.86
N LYS A 77 7.20 -11.30 -0.20
CA LYS A 77 7.84 -12.54 -0.65
C LYS A 77 8.00 -13.53 0.50
N VAL A 78 7.69 -14.81 0.20
CA VAL A 78 7.91 -15.95 1.11
C VAL A 78 8.86 -16.97 0.46
N ASP A 79 9.38 -17.87 1.24
CA ASP A 79 10.30 -18.90 0.75
C ASP A 79 9.52 -20.08 0.14
N GLU A 80 8.40 -20.48 0.77
CA GLU A 80 7.65 -21.68 0.42
C GLU A 80 6.15 -21.39 0.16
N PRO A 81 5.48 -22.18 -0.72
CA PRO A 81 4.04 -22.04 -0.99
C PRO A 81 3.16 -22.18 0.24
N GLU A 82 3.54 -23.05 1.17
CA GLU A 82 2.84 -23.33 2.43
C GLU A 82 2.77 -22.08 3.31
N GLU A 83 3.82 -21.26 3.29
CA GLU A 83 3.86 -19.99 4.01
C GLU A 83 2.83 -19.00 3.47
N LYS A 84 2.70 -18.93 2.14
CA LYS A 84 1.66 -18.10 1.50
C LYS A 84 0.26 -18.52 1.95
N ILE A 85 -0.02 -19.83 2.01
CA ILE A 85 -1.29 -20.38 2.49
C ILE A 85 -1.51 -20.03 3.95
N LYS A 86 -0.50 -20.23 4.81
CA LYS A 86 -0.55 -19.93 6.23
C LYS A 86 -0.85 -18.45 6.50
N ILE A 87 -0.16 -17.55 5.82
CA ILE A 87 -0.35 -16.10 5.95
C ILE A 87 -1.76 -15.70 5.50
N THR A 88 -2.24 -16.26 4.37
CA THR A 88 -3.61 -16.03 3.88
C THR A 88 -4.66 -16.46 4.91
N LYS A 89 -4.47 -17.64 5.52
CA LYS A 89 -5.35 -18.13 6.57
C LYS A 89 -5.36 -17.19 7.78
N MET A 90 -4.19 -16.72 8.23
CA MET A 90 -4.08 -15.78 9.33
C MET A 90 -4.81 -14.45 9.03
N ALA A 91 -4.77 -13.99 7.78
CA ALA A 91 -5.53 -12.81 7.37
C ALA A 91 -7.05 -13.05 7.45
N TRP A 92 -7.54 -14.18 6.95
CA TRP A 92 -8.96 -14.55 7.05
C TRP A 92 -9.46 -14.72 8.49
N GLU A 93 -8.61 -15.14 9.41
CA GLU A 93 -8.92 -15.29 10.83
C GLU A 93 -8.89 -13.96 11.60
N THR A 94 -8.54 -12.84 10.95
CA THR A 94 -8.51 -11.53 11.59
C THR A 94 -9.95 -11.02 11.80
N LYS A 95 -10.25 -10.59 13.03
CA LYS A 95 -11.60 -10.12 13.39
C LYS A 95 -12.02 -8.94 12.52
N GLY A 96 -13.19 -9.05 11.90
CA GLY A 96 -13.77 -7.99 11.07
C GLY A 96 -13.35 -8.01 9.60
N VAL A 97 -12.55 -9.02 9.19
CA VAL A 97 -12.16 -9.18 7.78
C VAL A 97 -13.38 -9.42 6.89
N ARG A 98 -13.43 -8.72 5.76
CA ARG A 98 -14.48 -8.83 4.73
C ARG A 98 -13.97 -9.54 3.48
N SER A 99 -12.73 -9.29 3.09
CA SER A 99 -12.06 -10.02 2.00
C SER A 99 -10.55 -9.99 2.17
N VAL A 100 -9.87 -10.93 1.50
CA VAL A 100 -8.40 -10.99 1.44
C VAL A 100 -7.97 -11.09 -0.02
N LYS A 101 -7.14 -10.15 -0.46
CA LYS A 101 -6.45 -10.16 -1.75
C LYS A 101 -4.97 -10.46 -1.51
N ASN A 102 -4.45 -11.47 -2.20
CA ASN A 102 -3.10 -11.96 -1.94
C ASN A 102 -2.20 -11.87 -3.19
N ALA A 103 -1.28 -10.90 -3.16
CA ALA A 103 -0.22 -10.70 -4.14
C ALA A 103 1.16 -11.19 -3.62
N ILE A 104 1.21 -12.02 -2.58
CA ILE A 104 2.46 -12.61 -2.08
C ILE A 104 3.05 -13.54 -3.14
N THR A 105 4.36 -13.41 -3.38
CA THR A 105 5.13 -14.26 -4.30
C THR A 105 6.07 -15.19 -3.56
N ILE A 106 6.50 -16.26 -4.23
CA ILE A 106 7.50 -17.20 -3.70
C ILE A 106 8.88 -16.78 -4.21
N LYS A 107 9.86 -16.68 -3.33
CA LYS A 107 11.26 -16.36 -3.69
C LYS A 107 11.79 -17.40 -4.68
N GLY A 108 12.63 -16.96 -5.61
CA GLY A 108 13.19 -17.83 -6.64
C GLY A 108 12.31 -18.03 -7.87
N GLN A 109 11.00 -17.71 -7.82
CA GLN A 109 10.13 -17.71 -9.00
C GLN A 109 10.30 -16.44 -9.85
N THR A 110 10.94 -15.40 -9.31
CA THR A 110 11.26 -14.16 -10.01
C THR A 110 12.77 -13.94 -10.03
N ASN A 111 13.34 -13.59 -11.20
CA ASN A 111 14.74 -13.21 -11.30
C ASN A 111 14.93 -11.71 -11.06
N PHE A 112 16.18 -11.27 -10.87
CA PHE A 112 16.52 -9.86 -10.63
C PHE A 112 16.00 -8.93 -11.73
N LYS A 113 16.09 -9.34 -13.01
CA LYS A 113 15.63 -8.56 -14.16
C LYS A 113 14.10 -8.37 -14.14
N SER A 114 13.33 -9.40 -13.77
CA SER A 114 11.89 -9.31 -13.60
C SER A 114 11.54 -8.35 -12.46
N THR A 115 12.20 -8.47 -11.31
CA THR A 115 11.97 -7.57 -10.16
C THR A 115 12.26 -6.11 -10.51
N ALA A 116 13.33 -5.82 -11.26
CA ALA A 116 13.64 -4.45 -11.69
C ALA A 116 12.58 -3.89 -12.65
N LYS A 117 12.03 -4.72 -13.54
CA LYS A 117 10.92 -4.33 -14.43
C LYS A 117 9.65 -4.04 -13.63
N ASP A 118 9.31 -4.88 -12.66
CA ASP A 118 8.14 -4.70 -11.81
C ASP A 118 8.22 -3.37 -11.03
N ILE A 119 9.38 -3.03 -10.48
CA ILE A 119 9.62 -1.75 -9.82
C ILE A 119 9.43 -0.58 -10.79
N LEU A 120 9.94 -0.69 -12.02
CA LEU A 120 9.80 0.35 -13.04
C LEU A 120 8.32 0.56 -13.41
N ILE A 121 7.57 -0.51 -13.65
CA ILE A 121 6.14 -0.47 -13.96
C ILE A 121 5.36 0.22 -12.83
N THR A 122 5.58 -0.20 -11.57
CA THR A 122 4.94 0.42 -10.40
C THR A 122 5.26 1.90 -10.30
N SER A 123 6.53 2.29 -10.53
CA SER A 123 6.96 3.69 -10.46
C SER A 123 6.35 4.55 -11.56
N GLN A 124 6.25 4.03 -12.78
CA GLN A 124 5.61 4.71 -13.89
C GLN A 124 4.12 4.94 -13.63
N LEU A 125 3.39 3.91 -13.16
CA LEU A 125 1.97 4.06 -12.83
C LEU A 125 1.78 5.05 -11.67
N ARG A 126 2.57 4.96 -10.61
CA ARG A 126 2.49 5.91 -9.49
C ARG A 126 2.68 7.35 -9.97
N THR A 127 3.65 7.57 -10.84
CA THR A 127 3.92 8.88 -11.44
C THR A 127 2.73 9.35 -12.29
N ALA A 128 2.19 8.48 -13.15
CA ALA A 128 1.03 8.79 -13.98
C ALA A 128 -0.18 9.22 -13.12
N LEU A 129 -0.48 8.47 -12.05
CA LEU A 129 -1.58 8.79 -11.14
C LEU A 129 -1.36 10.10 -10.36
N ILE A 130 -0.11 10.45 -9.99
CA ILE A 130 0.20 11.72 -9.30
C ILE A 130 -0.06 12.92 -10.22
N PHE A 131 0.29 12.82 -11.51
CA PHE A 131 0.13 13.90 -12.46
C PHE A 131 -1.28 13.98 -13.07
N ASN A 132 -2.06 12.91 -13.01
CA ASN A 132 -3.43 12.90 -13.50
C ASN A 132 -4.36 13.59 -12.49
N LYS A 133 -4.97 14.72 -12.92
CA LYS A 133 -5.84 15.55 -12.07
C LYS A 133 -7.14 14.86 -11.64
N LYS A 134 -7.53 13.79 -12.35
CA LYS A 134 -8.76 13.04 -12.10
C LYS A 134 -8.55 11.91 -11.08
N THR A 135 -7.32 11.64 -10.66
CA THR A 135 -7.00 10.55 -9.73
C THR A 135 -6.42 11.07 -8.42
N LYS A 136 -6.69 10.36 -7.35
CA LYS A 136 -6.14 10.61 -6.01
C LYS A 136 -5.10 9.54 -5.67
N ALA A 137 -3.90 9.64 -6.26
CA ALA A 137 -2.84 8.63 -6.18
C ALA A 137 -2.57 8.07 -4.77
N ARG A 138 -2.80 8.87 -3.72
CA ARG A 138 -2.65 8.48 -2.31
C ARG A 138 -3.67 7.43 -1.84
N ASN A 139 -4.81 7.32 -2.51
CA ASN A 139 -5.87 6.39 -2.16
C ASN A 139 -5.62 4.99 -2.71
N TYR A 140 -4.47 4.78 -3.38
CA TYR A 140 -4.15 3.52 -4.06
C TYR A 140 -2.80 2.97 -3.62
N THR A 141 -2.81 1.70 -3.20
CA THR A 141 -1.64 0.87 -3.04
C THR A 141 -1.40 0.12 -4.34
N LEU A 142 -0.19 0.24 -4.88
CA LEU A 142 0.21 -0.34 -6.16
C LEU A 142 1.32 -1.36 -5.92
N GLU A 143 1.13 -2.56 -6.43
CA GLU A 143 2.13 -3.62 -6.43
C GLU A 143 2.21 -4.23 -7.82
N THR A 144 3.42 -4.51 -8.31
CA THR A 144 3.61 -5.22 -9.58
C THR A 144 4.36 -6.51 -9.33
N VAL A 145 3.84 -7.59 -9.87
CA VAL A 145 4.39 -8.94 -9.75
C VAL A 145 4.38 -9.60 -11.11
N ASN A 146 5.55 -9.94 -11.65
CA ASN A 146 5.69 -10.55 -12.98
C ASN A 146 4.89 -9.78 -14.04
N LYS A 147 5.03 -8.44 -14.07
CA LYS A 147 4.34 -7.51 -14.98
C LYS A 147 2.81 -7.40 -14.78
N ASN A 148 2.23 -8.08 -13.81
CA ASN A 148 0.83 -7.93 -13.44
C ASN A 148 0.71 -6.84 -12.37
N ILE A 149 -0.10 -5.82 -12.64
CA ILE A 149 -0.32 -4.72 -11.71
C ILE A 149 -1.52 -5.03 -10.81
N TYR A 150 -1.28 -5.09 -9.52
CA TYR A 150 -2.32 -5.13 -8.48
C TYR A 150 -2.58 -3.71 -7.99
N ILE A 151 -3.83 -3.27 -8.06
CA ILE A 151 -4.27 -1.96 -7.59
C ILE A 151 -5.26 -2.19 -6.46
N PHE A 152 -4.93 -1.73 -5.27
CA PHE A 152 -5.81 -1.80 -4.11
C PHE A 152 -6.10 -0.38 -3.61
N GLY A 153 -7.38 -0.02 -3.46
CA GLY A 153 -7.71 1.35 -3.07
C GLY A 153 -9.19 1.68 -3.08
N ILE A 154 -9.48 2.96 -2.86
CA ILE A 154 -10.84 3.51 -2.85
C ILE A 154 -10.90 4.70 -3.80
N ALA A 155 -11.76 4.61 -4.81
CA ALA A 155 -12.11 5.71 -5.70
C ALA A 155 -13.30 6.49 -5.15
N MET A 156 -13.33 7.79 -5.40
CA MET A 156 -14.48 8.63 -5.02
C MET A 156 -15.73 8.30 -5.84
N ASP A 157 -15.53 7.96 -7.11
CA ASP A 157 -16.57 7.65 -8.08
C ASP A 157 -16.08 6.69 -9.17
N GLU A 158 -16.99 6.29 -10.06
CA GLU A 158 -16.70 5.40 -11.18
C GLU A 158 -15.80 6.06 -12.23
N GLU A 159 -15.79 7.38 -12.36
CA GLU A 159 -14.92 8.09 -13.29
C GLU A 159 -13.46 7.97 -12.84
N GLU A 160 -13.16 8.24 -11.56
CA GLU A 160 -11.83 8.06 -10.98
C GLU A 160 -11.35 6.61 -11.10
N LYS A 161 -12.23 5.64 -10.77
CA LYS A 161 -11.92 4.20 -10.89
C LYS A 161 -11.52 3.81 -12.31
N LYS A 162 -12.30 4.24 -13.32
CA LYS A 162 -11.99 4.00 -14.73
C LYS A 162 -10.69 4.64 -15.15
N GLU A 163 -10.44 5.87 -14.70
CA GLU A 163 -9.23 6.59 -15.06
C GLU A 163 -7.97 5.92 -14.48
N VAL A 164 -8.01 5.46 -13.22
CA VAL A 164 -6.91 4.69 -12.62
C VAL A 164 -6.60 3.42 -13.40
N ILE A 165 -7.63 2.67 -13.82
CA ILE A 165 -7.46 1.46 -14.62
C ILE A 165 -6.91 1.81 -16.02
N ASN A 166 -7.38 2.88 -16.63
CA ASN A 166 -6.89 3.36 -17.92
C ASN A 166 -5.41 3.73 -17.86
N GLU A 167 -4.98 4.46 -16.82
CA GLU A 167 -3.56 4.80 -16.64
C GLU A 167 -2.71 3.53 -16.49
N ALA A 168 -3.18 2.54 -15.75
CA ALA A 168 -2.47 1.28 -15.57
C ALA A 168 -2.32 0.50 -16.92
N ASN A 169 -3.37 0.48 -17.74
CA ASN A 169 -3.35 -0.20 -19.03
C ASN A 169 -2.46 0.48 -20.08
N LYS A 170 -2.11 1.78 -19.89
CA LYS A 170 -1.17 2.51 -20.77
C LYS A 170 0.29 2.21 -20.47
N ILE A 171 0.61 1.63 -19.31
CA ILE A 171 2.00 1.37 -18.91
C ILE A 171 2.60 0.28 -19.80
N TYR A 172 3.78 0.59 -20.34
CA TYR A 172 4.47 -0.33 -21.24
C TYR A 172 4.91 -1.62 -20.51
N ASP A 173 4.88 -2.75 -21.22
CA ASP A 173 5.31 -4.08 -20.75
C ASP A 173 4.42 -4.67 -19.62
N VAL A 174 3.22 -4.14 -19.40
CA VAL A 174 2.21 -4.72 -18.50
C VAL A 174 1.49 -5.87 -19.17
N GLU A 175 1.33 -7.00 -18.47
CA GLU A 175 0.61 -8.19 -18.95
C GLU A 175 -0.85 -8.17 -18.50
N GLU A 176 -1.11 -7.83 -17.25
CA GLU A 176 -2.47 -7.79 -16.69
C GLU A 176 -2.61 -6.68 -15.65
N VAL A 177 -3.79 -6.07 -15.58
CA VAL A 177 -4.19 -5.15 -14.52
C VAL A 177 -5.27 -5.80 -13.66
N ILE A 178 -5.00 -5.99 -12.37
CA ILE A 178 -5.85 -6.66 -11.39
C ILE A 178 -6.35 -5.63 -10.38
N PRO A 179 -7.47 -4.93 -10.67
CA PRO A 179 -7.98 -3.88 -9.80
C PRO A 179 -8.81 -4.49 -8.66
N SER A 180 -8.55 -4.03 -7.44
CA SER A 180 -9.37 -4.21 -6.25
C SER A 180 -9.74 -2.82 -5.71
N ILE A 181 -10.44 -2.05 -6.54
CA ILE A 181 -10.82 -0.67 -6.29
C ILE A 181 -12.29 -0.63 -5.87
N TYR A 182 -12.54 -0.17 -4.67
CA TYR A 182 -13.87 0.01 -4.09
C TYR A 182 -14.33 1.45 -4.29
N LEU A 183 -15.62 1.68 -4.43
CA LEU A 183 -16.17 3.03 -4.47
C LEU A 183 -16.40 3.57 -3.05
N ALA A 184 -16.27 4.87 -2.88
CA ALA A 184 -16.60 5.53 -1.61
C ALA A 184 -18.05 5.25 -1.17
N THR A 185 -18.97 5.07 -2.12
CA THR A 185 -20.38 4.73 -1.89
C THR A 185 -20.61 3.26 -1.48
N GLU A 186 -19.64 2.37 -1.70
CA GLU A 186 -19.71 0.94 -1.37
C GLU A 186 -19.14 0.62 0.03
N LEU A 187 -18.60 1.62 0.72
CA LEU A 187 -18.03 1.43 2.04
C LEU A 187 -19.08 1.04 3.08
N SER A 188 -18.69 0.22 4.05
CA SER A 188 -19.60 -0.31 5.09
C SER A 188 -20.20 0.79 5.98
N ARG A 189 -19.54 1.95 6.07
CA ARG A 189 -19.99 3.14 6.79
C ARG A 189 -19.75 4.36 5.91
N THR A 190 -20.82 4.88 5.32
CA THR A 190 -20.73 6.13 4.55
C THR A 190 -20.55 7.33 5.48
N LYS A 191 -19.82 8.35 5.03
CA LYS A 191 -19.84 9.68 5.66
C LYS A 191 -21.20 10.29 5.33
N PHE A 192 -22.05 10.50 6.33
CA PHE A 192 -23.24 11.33 6.22
C PHE A 192 -22.87 12.78 6.46
#